data_df04bb98d68a4c92526fdc6f3ff031e6
#
_entry.id   df04bb98d68a4c92526fdc6f3ff031e6
#
_cell.length_a   1.000
_cell.length_b   1.000
_cell.length_c   1.000
_cell.angle_alpha   90.00
_cell.angle_beta   90.00
_cell.angle_gamma   90.00
#
_symmetry.space_group_name_H-M   'P 1'
#
loop_
_entity.id
_entity.type
_entity.pdbx_description
1 polymer ?
#
loop_
_entity_poly.entity_id
_entity_poly.type
_entity_poly.pdbx_seq_one_letter_code
_entity_poly.pdbx_strand_id
1 'polypeptide(L)'
;LYIVNKADLADPLASDDFQNWPADLGAPWVDVDEDGVYSPMPAGPDHPDFVGDQVIWWVMNDGDIAEHSIFHTLPLGVEVQMTLWGYDRPDAFGDMMFVKALIINKSGQDVDDTIIGLWADPDLGDAGDDFVGCDVDLSLGYCYNDGADADYGSDPPAIGYDFFQGPLVPCEEADIADSTNADCQPGSPGGLSYGTRHAGMKNLPMSSFTKYINGDPVYSDPNDAIEAYNYMSGILGVGTPFVNSETGETSLFVHADDPNNNTGVGDGVWVDSDDHASGDRRFLMNVGPFTLASGDTQEVVFGMLIARGSDALSSITALKEVDKLAQLAYDIQFALPASPVAPNVAVSTEPDGVVLTWDDGVNAVESY
;
A
#
# COMPACT_ATOMS: atom_id res chain seq x y z
N LEU A 1 -0.88 18.29 -8.23
CA LEU A 1 -1.28 16.94 -8.61
C LEU A 1 -1.37 16.86 -10.12
N TYR A 2 -0.76 15.86 -10.72
CA TYR A 2 -0.73 15.61 -12.17
C TYR A 2 -1.24 14.20 -12.44
N ILE A 3 -2.09 14.04 -13.46
CA ILE A 3 -2.74 12.77 -13.82
C ILE A 3 -2.52 12.52 -15.31
N VAL A 4 -1.93 11.39 -15.66
CA VAL A 4 -1.72 10.98 -17.05
C VAL A 4 -2.20 9.53 -17.26
N ASN A 5 -2.72 9.27 -18.46
CA ASN A 5 -3.13 7.93 -18.86
C ASN A 5 -2.21 7.44 -19.97
N LYS A 6 -1.92 6.16 -20.00
CA LYS A 6 -1.12 5.54 -21.06
C LYS A 6 -1.72 5.75 -22.45
N ALA A 7 -3.04 5.91 -22.51
CA ALA A 7 -3.74 6.25 -23.74
C ALA A 7 -3.37 7.64 -24.31
N ASP A 8 -2.87 8.58 -23.47
CA ASP A 8 -2.44 9.93 -23.89
C ASP A 8 -1.22 9.86 -24.82
N LEU A 9 -0.47 8.73 -24.81
CA LEU A 9 0.61 8.50 -25.81
C LEU A 9 0.12 8.55 -27.26
N ALA A 10 -1.17 8.28 -27.51
CA ALA A 10 -1.75 8.34 -28.86
C ALA A 10 -2.08 9.77 -29.29
N ASP A 11 -2.40 10.66 -28.35
CA ASP A 11 -2.67 12.09 -28.59
C ASP A 11 -2.17 12.94 -27.40
N PRO A 12 -0.85 13.13 -27.26
CA PRO A 12 -0.27 13.85 -26.14
C PRO A 12 -0.73 15.31 -26.02
N LEU A 13 -1.19 15.90 -27.13
CA LEU A 13 -1.66 17.29 -27.14
C LEU A 13 -3.06 17.47 -26.49
N ALA A 14 -3.79 16.38 -26.28
CA ALA A 14 -5.10 16.41 -25.63
C ALA A 14 -5.00 16.44 -24.09
N SER A 15 -3.82 16.16 -23.52
CA SER A 15 -3.59 16.12 -22.07
C SER A 15 -2.68 17.26 -21.62
N ASP A 16 -3.23 18.21 -20.87
CA ASP A 16 -2.45 19.32 -20.31
C ASP A 16 -1.40 18.83 -19.31
N ASP A 17 -1.70 17.81 -18.49
CA ASP A 17 -0.78 17.24 -17.52
C ASP A 17 0.36 16.51 -18.20
N PHE A 18 0.11 15.84 -19.33
CA PHE A 18 1.16 15.20 -20.13
C PHE A 18 2.13 16.25 -20.68
N GLN A 19 1.60 17.37 -21.21
CA GLN A 19 2.41 18.46 -21.77
C GLN A 19 3.22 19.19 -20.70
N ASN A 20 2.71 19.28 -19.48
CA ASN A 20 3.31 20.00 -18.36
C ASN A 20 3.78 19.07 -17.26
N TRP A 21 4.12 17.82 -17.60
CA TRP A 21 4.61 16.85 -16.62
C TRP A 21 5.82 17.41 -15.87
N PRO A 22 5.81 17.42 -14.52
CA PRO A 22 6.78 18.17 -13.74
C PRO A 22 8.08 17.37 -13.52
N ALA A 23 8.73 17.00 -14.60
CA ALA A 23 10.00 16.25 -14.59
C ALA A 23 11.11 16.98 -13.81
N ASP A 24 11.11 18.32 -13.86
CA ASP A 24 12.05 19.18 -13.11
C ASP A 24 11.82 19.15 -11.59
N LEU A 25 10.65 18.73 -11.13
CA LEU A 25 10.33 18.52 -9.71
C LEU A 25 10.56 17.07 -9.26
N GLY A 26 10.95 16.19 -10.16
CA GLY A 26 11.24 14.78 -9.87
C GLY A 26 10.19 13.78 -10.32
N ALA A 27 9.16 14.21 -11.06
CA ALA A 27 8.19 13.27 -11.64
C ALA A 27 8.88 12.31 -12.63
N PRO A 28 8.64 10.99 -12.53
CA PRO A 28 9.32 10.01 -13.37
C PRO A 28 8.89 10.13 -14.83
N TRP A 29 9.86 10.11 -15.74
CA TRP A 29 9.66 10.23 -17.18
C TRP A 29 10.69 9.45 -17.97
N VAL A 30 10.38 9.19 -19.24
CA VAL A 30 11.26 8.51 -20.19
C VAL A 30 11.88 9.55 -21.11
N ASP A 31 13.20 9.70 -21.02
CA ASP A 31 14.04 10.52 -21.89
C ASP A 31 14.36 9.71 -23.14
N VAL A 32 13.59 9.91 -24.19
CA VAL A 32 13.68 9.08 -25.41
C VAL A 32 14.82 9.52 -26.31
N ASP A 33 15.19 10.81 -26.31
CA ASP A 33 16.29 11.35 -27.13
C ASP A 33 17.58 11.59 -26.33
N GLU A 34 17.58 11.25 -25.04
CA GLU A 34 18.74 11.26 -24.12
C GLU A 34 19.35 12.67 -23.95
N ASP A 35 18.53 13.72 -24.01
CA ASP A 35 19.01 15.11 -23.87
C ASP A 35 18.89 15.67 -22.44
N GLY A 36 18.21 14.94 -21.53
CA GLY A 36 18.02 15.29 -20.13
C GLY A 36 16.99 16.38 -19.87
N VAL A 37 16.16 16.74 -20.87
CA VAL A 37 15.14 17.76 -20.77
C VAL A 37 13.79 17.22 -21.24
N TYR A 38 12.81 17.20 -20.34
CA TYR A 38 11.48 16.73 -20.73
C TYR A 38 10.88 17.58 -21.85
N SER A 39 10.73 16.99 -23.01
CA SER A 39 10.20 17.63 -24.21
C SER A 39 9.19 16.71 -24.93
N PRO A 40 7.89 16.75 -24.54
CA PRO A 40 6.88 15.91 -25.16
C PRO A 40 6.50 16.41 -26.57
N MET A 41 5.84 15.55 -27.36
CA MET A 41 5.32 15.93 -28.67
C MET A 41 4.50 17.24 -28.61
N PRO A 42 4.63 18.20 -29.54
CA PRO A 42 5.38 18.12 -30.79
C PRO A 42 6.85 18.57 -30.68
N ALA A 43 7.33 18.95 -29.50
CA ALA A 43 8.71 19.48 -29.33
C ALA A 43 9.76 18.36 -29.35
N GLY A 44 9.46 17.23 -28.73
CA GLY A 44 10.34 16.05 -28.65
C GLY A 44 9.54 14.76 -28.45
N PRO A 45 10.21 13.62 -28.26
CA PRO A 45 9.57 12.31 -28.16
C PRO A 45 9.25 11.86 -26.72
N ASP A 46 9.58 12.65 -25.70
CA ASP A 46 9.51 12.25 -24.31
C ASP A 46 8.10 12.08 -23.78
N HIS A 47 7.97 11.28 -22.73
CA HIS A 47 6.70 11.01 -22.12
C HIS A 47 6.83 10.67 -20.61
N PRO A 48 5.76 10.83 -19.81
CA PRO A 48 5.73 10.30 -18.45
C PRO A 48 6.05 8.82 -18.40
N ASP A 49 6.67 8.34 -17.32
CA ASP A 49 6.92 6.92 -17.13
C ASP A 49 5.63 6.21 -16.69
N PHE A 50 5.13 5.31 -17.54
CA PHE A 50 3.89 4.58 -17.33
C PHE A 50 4.16 3.18 -16.76
N VAL A 51 4.20 3.06 -15.43
CA VAL A 51 4.23 1.75 -14.76
C VAL A 51 2.89 1.02 -14.96
N GLY A 52 1.76 1.76 -14.88
CA GLY A 52 0.40 1.25 -15.10
C GLY A 52 -0.30 1.90 -16.31
N ASP A 53 -1.61 1.77 -16.38
CA ASP A 53 -2.45 2.40 -17.42
C ASP A 53 -2.81 3.85 -17.06
N GLN A 54 -2.86 4.17 -15.76
CA GLN A 54 -2.96 5.54 -15.24
C GLN A 54 -1.86 5.76 -14.21
N VAL A 55 -1.25 6.95 -14.24
CA VAL A 55 -0.26 7.40 -13.28
C VAL A 55 -0.66 8.76 -12.73
N ILE A 56 -0.59 8.90 -11.41
CA ILE A 56 -0.81 10.15 -10.69
C ILE A 56 0.47 10.49 -9.95
N TRP A 57 0.93 11.74 -10.08
CA TRP A 57 2.11 12.21 -9.40
C TRP A 57 1.86 13.52 -8.64
N TRP A 58 2.47 13.63 -7.47
CA TRP A 58 2.51 14.87 -6.71
C TRP A 58 3.72 14.93 -5.79
N VAL A 59 4.06 16.12 -5.34
CA VAL A 59 5.10 16.38 -4.36
C VAL A 59 4.53 17.23 -3.22
N MET A 60 5.01 16.96 -2.01
CA MET A 60 4.67 17.70 -0.81
C MET A 60 5.91 17.84 0.07
N ASN A 61 5.90 18.81 0.97
CA ASN A 61 6.95 19.02 1.97
C ASN A 61 6.34 19.56 3.26
N ASP A 62 7.09 19.48 4.33
CA ASP A 62 6.70 19.94 5.65
C ASP A 62 7.26 21.35 5.99
N GLY A 63 7.69 22.14 5.00
CA GLY A 63 8.42 23.40 5.21
C GLY A 63 7.60 24.57 5.74
N ASP A 64 6.25 24.56 5.60
CA ASP A 64 5.40 25.63 6.09
C ASP A 64 4.95 25.39 7.52
N ILE A 65 5.55 26.12 8.46
CA ILE A 65 5.24 26.01 9.90
C ILE A 65 3.77 26.31 10.23
N ALA A 66 3.06 27.05 9.39
CA ALA A 66 1.66 27.40 9.62
C ALA A 66 0.74 26.17 9.43
N GLU A 67 1.17 25.20 8.60
CA GLU A 67 0.43 23.97 8.34
C GLU A 67 0.64 22.91 9.45
N HIS A 68 1.64 23.09 10.35
CA HIS A 68 1.83 22.22 11.52
C HIS A 68 0.83 22.53 12.65
N SER A 69 -0.41 22.83 12.26
CA SER A 69 -1.45 23.30 13.20
C SER A 69 -2.08 22.20 14.06
N ILE A 70 -1.99 20.93 13.65
CA ILE A 70 -2.60 19.80 14.39
C ILE A 70 -1.77 19.45 15.63
N PHE A 71 -0.47 19.20 15.45
CA PHE A 71 0.40 18.78 16.56
C PHE A 71 1.39 19.86 17.00
N HIS A 72 1.40 21.03 16.36
CA HIS A 72 2.28 22.17 16.66
C HIS A 72 3.78 21.81 16.68
N THR A 73 4.19 20.87 15.81
CA THR A 73 5.57 20.49 15.64
C THR A 73 6.33 21.50 14.79
N LEU A 74 7.65 21.45 14.83
CA LEU A 74 8.50 22.14 13.87
C LEU A 74 8.67 21.26 12.60
N PRO A 75 8.89 21.88 11.42
CA PRO A 75 9.26 21.15 10.23
C PRO A 75 10.51 20.30 10.42
N LEU A 76 10.49 19.07 9.93
CA LEU A 76 11.66 18.20 9.87
C LEU A 76 12.57 18.54 8.69
N GLY A 77 12.03 19.19 7.65
CA GLY A 77 12.72 19.47 6.39
C GLY A 77 12.70 18.27 5.45
N VAL A 78 11.57 17.59 5.36
CA VAL A 78 11.34 16.43 4.50
C VAL A 78 10.51 16.83 3.29
N GLU A 79 10.89 16.33 2.11
CA GLU A 79 10.07 16.34 0.91
C GLU A 79 9.64 14.91 0.58
N VAL A 80 8.38 14.75 0.17
CA VAL A 80 7.85 13.46 -0.25
C VAL A 80 7.31 13.57 -1.67
N GLN A 81 7.85 12.76 -2.57
CA GLN A 81 7.37 12.63 -3.94
C GLN A 81 6.59 11.33 -4.06
N MET A 82 5.36 11.42 -4.53
CA MET A 82 4.42 10.30 -4.59
C MET A 82 4.10 9.98 -6.03
N THR A 83 4.19 8.70 -6.38
CA THR A 83 3.72 8.14 -7.65
C THR A 83 2.69 7.07 -7.34
N LEU A 84 1.44 7.26 -7.75
CA LEU A 84 0.36 6.28 -7.65
C LEU A 84 0.03 5.78 -9.05
N TRP A 85 -0.21 4.48 -9.19
CA TRP A 85 -0.67 3.90 -10.46
C TRP A 85 -1.66 2.76 -10.26
N GLY A 86 -2.43 2.50 -11.30
CA GLY A 86 -3.38 1.41 -11.39
C GLY A 86 -3.47 0.87 -12.81
N TYR A 87 -4.21 -0.21 -12.98
CA TYR A 87 -4.33 -0.94 -14.23
C TYR A 87 -5.80 -1.02 -14.68
N ASP A 88 -6.06 -0.76 -15.96
CA ASP A 88 -7.36 -1.00 -16.60
C ASP A 88 -7.44 -2.46 -17.05
N ARG A 89 -7.71 -3.36 -16.10
CA ARG A 89 -7.74 -4.81 -16.31
C ARG A 89 -8.98 -5.44 -15.67
N PRO A 90 -9.53 -6.52 -16.27
CA PRO A 90 -10.69 -7.23 -15.71
C PRO A 90 -10.30 -8.30 -14.66
N ASP A 91 -9.02 -8.48 -14.36
CA ASP A 91 -8.50 -9.39 -13.33
C ASP A 91 -8.22 -8.63 -12.02
N ALA A 92 -7.70 -9.34 -11.01
CA ALA A 92 -7.44 -8.79 -9.70
C ALA A 92 -6.56 -7.52 -9.70
N PHE A 93 -5.73 -7.31 -10.71
CA PHE A 93 -4.91 -6.09 -10.82
C PHE A 93 -5.74 -4.84 -11.11
N GLY A 94 -6.96 -4.97 -11.65
CA GLY A 94 -7.91 -3.86 -11.80
C GLY A 94 -8.49 -3.35 -10.47
N ASP A 95 -8.40 -4.16 -9.42
CA ASP A 95 -8.89 -3.86 -8.07
C ASP A 95 -7.74 -3.47 -7.12
N MET A 96 -6.56 -3.12 -7.68
CA MET A 96 -5.36 -2.74 -6.93
C MET A 96 -4.87 -1.35 -7.33
N MET A 97 -4.36 -0.62 -6.36
CA MET A 97 -3.57 0.59 -6.57
C MET A 97 -2.23 0.45 -5.88
N PHE A 98 -1.18 0.90 -6.55
CA PHE A 98 0.18 0.87 -6.01
C PHE A 98 0.71 2.28 -5.85
N VAL A 99 1.50 2.49 -4.80
CA VAL A 99 2.09 3.79 -4.51
C VAL A 99 3.57 3.62 -4.22
N LYS A 100 4.37 4.46 -4.85
CA LYS A 100 5.78 4.66 -4.52
C LYS A 100 5.95 6.03 -3.89
N ALA A 101 6.53 6.07 -2.70
CA ALA A 101 6.90 7.29 -2.00
C ALA A 101 8.43 7.41 -1.97
N LEU A 102 8.96 8.54 -2.44
CA LEU A 102 10.35 8.93 -2.24
C LEU A 102 10.40 9.95 -1.10
N ILE A 103 11.01 9.59 0.02
CA ILE A 103 11.10 10.39 1.22
C ILE A 103 12.52 10.97 1.29
N ILE A 104 12.64 12.28 1.09
CA ILE A 104 13.90 12.98 0.87
C ILE A 104 14.19 13.89 2.06
N ASN A 105 15.30 13.64 2.75
CA ASN A 105 15.76 14.51 3.82
C ASN A 105 16.49 15.74 3.26
N LYS A 106 15.84 16.89 3.28
CA LYS A 106 16.38 18.20 2.86
C LYS A 106 16.78 19.09 4.05
N SER A 107 16.72 18.58 5.29
CA SER A 107 16.98 19.35 6.52
C SER A 107 18.46 19.77 6.69
N GLY A 108 19.38 19.05 6.06
CA GLY A 108 20.83 19.22 6.26
C GLY A 108 21.37 18.54 7.53
N GLN A 109 20.54 17.76 8.25
CA GLN A 109 20.90 16.99 9.44
C GLN A 109 20.31 15.59 9.34
N ASP A 110 20.88 14.63 10.07
CA ASP A 110 20.29 13.31 10.22
C ASP A 110 19.02 13.40 11.06
N VAL A 111 18.01 12.63 10.71
CA VAL A 111 16.77 12.44 11.47
C VAL A 111 16.78 11.03 12.02
N ASP A 112 17.08 10.91 13.30
CA ASP A 112 17.14 9.63 14.00
C ASP A 112 15.74 9.17 14.42
N ASP A 113 15.62 7.88 14.71
CA ASP A 113 14.37 7.22 15.13
C ASP A 113 13.18 7.51 14.19
N THR A 114 13.46 7.67 12.90
CA THR A 114 12.43 7.90 11.87
C THR A 114 11.53 6.68 11.75
N ILE A 115 10.22 6.91 11.80
CA ILE A 115 9.20 5.90 11.51
C ILE A 115 8.34 6.43 10.37
N ILE A 116 8.09 5.60 9.38
CA ILE A 116 7.14 5.89 8.31
C ILE A 116 5.84 5.18 8.64
N GLY A 117 4.75 5.93 8.76
CA GLY A 117 3.42 5.41 9.03
C GLY A 117 2.49 5.53 7.82
N LEU A 118 1.78 4.47 7.49
CA LEU A 118 0.65 4.47 6.59
C LEU A 118 -0.62 4.50 7.45
N TRP A 119 -1.27 5.65 7.49
CA TRP A 119 -2.53 5.83 8.19
C TRP A 119 -3.70 5.61 7.23
N ALA A 120 -4.70 4.85 7.66
CA ALA A 120 -5.89 4.58 6.89
C ALA A 120 -7.17 4.78 7.72
N ASP A 121 -8.18 5.36 7.06
CA ASP A 121 -9.56 5.55 7.54
C ASP A 121 -10.46 5.00 6.41
N PRO A 122 -10.66 3.67 6.37
CA PRO A 122 -11.19 3.01 5.17
C PRO A 122 -12.69 3.19 4.96
N ASP A 123 -13.49 3.46 6.01
CA ASP A 123 -14.96 3.58 5.91
C ASP A 123 -15.58 2.54 4.96
N LEU A 124 -15.45 1.24 5.30
CA LEU A 124 -15.81 0.14 4.41
C LEU A 124 -17.33 -0.05 4.33
N GLY A 125 -17.98 0.66 3.40
CA GLY A 125 -19.44 0.75 3.34
C GLY A 125 -20.01 1.61 4.46
N ASP A 126 -20.71 1.01 5.42
CA ASP A 126 -21.13 1.68 6.65
C ASP A 126 -19.98 1.64 7.68
N ALA A 127 -19.30 2.76 7.89
CA ALA A 127 -18.22 2.87 8.89
C ALA A 127 -18.62 2.41 10.31
N GLY A 128 -19.92 2.26 10.59
CA GLY A 128 -20.43 1.86 11.89
C GLY A 128 -20.31 0.37 12.20
N ASP A 129 -19.94 -0.48 11.24
CA ASP A 129 -19.84 -1.93 11.42
C ASP A 129 -18.45 -2.52 11.08
N ASP A 130 -17.44 -1.66 10.98
CA ASP A 130 -16.05 -2.01 10.66
C ASP A 130 -15.30 -2.65 11.82
N PHE A 131 -14.36 -3.54 11.45
CA PHE A 131 -13.30 -4.10 12.27
C PHE A 131 -11.98 -4.02 11.52
N VAL A 132 -10.86 -4.09 12.25
CA VAL A 132 -9.51 -4.08 11.66
C VAL A 132 -8.65 -5.22 12.18
N GLY A 133 -7.65 -5.60 11.40
CA GLY A 133 -6.66 -6.59 11.76
C GLY A 133 -5.41 -6.46 10.89
N CYS A 134 -4.41 -7.29 11.17
CA CYS A 134 -3.22 -7.35 10.35
C CYS A 134 -2.75 -8.79 10.15
N ASP A 135 -1.95 -8.99 9.11
CA ASP A 135 -1.18 -10.21 8.88
C ASP A 135 0.30 -9.82 8.84
N VAL A 136 1.03 -10.21 9.88
CA VAL A 136 2.42 -9.77 10.09
C VAL A 136 3.35 -10.36 9.02
N ASP A 137 3.11 -11.60 8.62
CA ASP A 137 3.93 -12.31 7.63
C ASP A 137 3.79 -11.68 6.23
N LEU A 138 2.61 -11.13 5.94
CA LEU A 138 2.33 -10.44 4.68
C LEU A 138 2.65 -8.94 4.73
N SER A 139 2.94 -8.35 5.90
CA SER A 139 3.01 -6.89 6.12
C SER A 139 1.71 -6.17 5.75
N LEU A 140 0.57 -6.85 5.88
CA LEU A 140 -0.76 -6.44 5.47
C LEU A 140 -1.58 -5.95 6.67
N GLY A 141 -2.13 -4.74 6.60
CA GLY A 141 -3.20 -4.25 7.47
C GLY A 141 -4.51 -4.25 6.70
N TYR A 142 -5.64 -4.56 7.37
CA TYR A 142 -6.92 -4.67 6.66
C TYR A 142 -8.10 -4.20 7.52
N CYS A 143 -9.16 -3.75 6.81
CA CYS A 143 -10.48 -3.50 7.37
C CYS A 143 -11.47 -4.50 6.79
N TYR A 144 -12.41 -4.95 7.63
CA TYR A 144 -13.39 -5.98 7.29
C TYR A 144 -14.67 -5.84 8.12
N ASN A 145 -15.74 -6.48 7.67
CA ASN A 145 -16.96 -6.69 8.47
C ASN A 145 -17.05 -8.16 8.91
N ASP A 146 -17.72 -8.45 10.03
CA ASP A 146 -17.98 -9.81 10.51
C ASP A 146 -19.36 -10.35 10.10
N GLY A 147 -20.15 -9.54 9.39
CA GLY A 147 -21.50 -9.84 8.93
C GLY A 147 -21.90 -9.04 7.71
N ALA A 148 -23.20 -8.88 7.51
CA ALA A 148 -23.72 -8.07 6.43
C ALA A 148 -23.49 -6.58 6.71
N ASP A 149 -23.06 -5.86 5.69
CA ASP A 149 -22.90 -4.41 5.65
C ASP A 149 -24.13 -3.74 5.03
N ALA A 150 -24.43 -2.49 5.43
CA ALA A 150 -25.61 -1.78 4.94
C ALA A 150 -25.55 -1.40 3.47
N ASP A 151 -24.36 -1.11 2.95
CA ASP A 151 -24.14 -0.68 1.57
C ASP A 151 -23.78 -1.86 0.65
N TYR A 152 -23.00 -2.84 1.15
CA TYR A 152 -22.54 -3.99 0.38
C TYR A 152 -23.42 -5.23 0.50
N GLY A 153 -24.32 -5.31 1.48
CA GLY A 153 -25.18 -6.45 1.68
C GLY A 153 -24.54 -7.62 2.42
N SER A 154 -24.87 -8.87 2.05
CA SER A 154 -24.50 -10.09 2.78
C SER A 154 -23.03 -10.49 2.66
N ASP A 155 -22.34 -9.99 1.65
CA ASP A 155 -21.00 -10.38 1.28
C ASP A 155 -20.11 -9.14 1.03
N PRO A 156 -19.86 -8.29 2.07
CA PRO A 156 -19.02 -7.12 1.95
C PRO A 156 -17.58 -7.52 1.57
N PRO A 157 -16.85 -6.67 0.83
CA PRO A 157 -15.43 -6.89 0.56
C PRO A 157 -14.60 -6.72 1.84
N ALA A 158 -13.32 -7.06 1.75
CA ALA A 158 -12.29 -6.57 2.66
C ALA A 158 -11.33 -5.67 1.89
N ILE A 159 -10.84 -4.60 2.54
CA ILE A 159 -9.82 -3.71 1.98
C ILE A 159 -8.52 -3.89 2.76
N GLY A 160 -7.40 -3.96 2.04
CA GLY A 160 -6.07 -4.12 2.61
C GLY A 160 -5.09 -3.06 2.13
N TYR A 161 -4.10 -2.82 2.97
CA TYR A 161 -2.96 -1.98 2.69
C TYR A 161 -1.71 -2.79 3.01
N ASP A 162 -0.74 -2.82 2.11
CA ASP A 162 0.47 -3.63 2.27
C ASP A 162 1.74 -2.82 2.00
N PHE A 163 2.78 -3.07 2.80
CA PHE A 163 4.13 -2.58 2.56
C PHE A 163 4.94 -3.62 1.79
N PHE A 164 5.01 -3.51 0.46
CA PHE A 164 5.88 -4.35 -0.38
C PHE A 164 7.36 -4.02 -0.20
N GLN A 165 7.68 -2.77 0.12
CA GLN A 165 9.04 -2.30 0.32
C GLN A 165 9.07 -1.20 1.38
N GLY A 166 9.73 -1.47 2.49
CA GLY A 166 10.09 -0.45 3.47
C GLY A 166 11.46 0.19 3.17
N PRO A 167 11.92 1.11 4.03
CA PRO A 167 13.22 1.76 3.92
C PRO A 167 14.38 0.77 3.82
N LEU A 168 15.39 1.14 3.04
CA LEU A 168 16.63 0.37 2.86
C LEU A 168 17.63 0.75 3.95
N VAL A 169 18.03 -0.20 4.78
CA VAL A 169 18.98 0.02 5.89
C VAL A 169 20.13 -1.01 5.85
N PRO A 170 21.32 -0.70 6.44
CA PRO A 170 22.39 -1.68 6.56
C PRO A 170 21.98 -2.91 7.38
N CYS A 171 22.44 -4.09 6.98
CA CYS A 171 22.33 -5.29 7.78
C CYS A 171 23.22 -5.21 9.03
N GLU A 172 22.67 -5.48 10.19
CA GLU A 172 23.40 -5.59 11.45
C GLU A 172 23.87 -7.01 11.74
N GLU A 173 24.72 -7.20 12.75
CA GLU A 173 25.19 -8.54 13.16
C GLU A 173 24.03 -9.48 13.53
N ALA A 174 22.98 -8.94 14.15
CA ALA A 174 21.78 -9.70 14.51
C ALA A 174 21.02 -10.20 13.26
N ASP A 175 20.92 -9.37 12.23
CA ASP A 175 20.28 -9.73 10.97
C ASP A 175 21.04 -10.84 10.22
N ILE A 176 22.38 -10.78 10.26
CA ILE A 176 23.25 -11.79 9.64
C ILE A 176 23.14 -13.12 10.42
N ALA A 177 22.94 -13.05 11.74
CA ALA A 177 22.76 -14.23 12.58
C ALA A 177 21.37 -14.87 12.43
N ASP A 178 20.39 -14.09 12.00
CA ASP A 178 19.03 -14.58 11.74
C ASP A 178 18.93 -15.17 10.32
N SER A 179 18.90 -16.50 10.24
CA SER A 179 18.81 -17.22 8.96
C SER A 179 17.49 -16.98 8.20
N THR A 180 16.47 -16.42 8.83
CA THR A 180 15.19 -16.07 8.19
C THR A 180 15.27 -14.74 7.44
N ASN A 181 16.21 -13.86 7.78
CA ASN A 181 16.46 -12.62 7.06
C ASN A 181 17.26 -12.88 5.77
N ALA A 182 16.55 -13.14 4.69
CA ALA A 182 17.14 -13.54 3.42
C ALA A 182 18.07 -12.47 2.82
N ASP A 183 17.76 -11.18 2.98
CA ASP A 183 18.55 -10.07 2.42
C ASP A 183 19.94 -9.96 3.05
N CYS A 184 20.08 -10.36 4.32
CA CYS A 184 21.34 -10.24 5.06
C CYS A 184 22.21 -11.52 5.05
N GLN A 185 21.80 -12.58 4.34
CA GLN A 185 22.58 -13.80 4.29
C GLN A 185 23.82 -13.68 3.39
N PRO A 186 24.92 -14.39 3.68
CA PRO A 186 26.10 -14.41 2.84
C PRO A 186 25.77 -14.81 1.39
N GLY A 187 26.10 -13.94 0.44
CA GLY A 187 25.84 -14.15 -0.99
C GLY A 187 24.44 -13.66 -1.45
N SER A 188 23.64 -13.11 -0.56
CA SER A 188 22.39 -12.44 -0.93
C SER A 188 22.65 -11.21 -1.80
N PRO A 189 21.79 -10.92 -2.80
CA PRO A 189 21.83 -9.66 -3.52
C PRO A 189 21.43 -8.47 -2.65
N GLY A 190 20.83 -8.69 -1.46
CA GLY A 190 20.42 -7.67 -0.51
C GLY A 190 19.07 -7.02 -0.80
N GLY A 191 18.71 -6.01 -0.02
CA GLY A 191 17.48 -5.25 -0.15
C GLY A 191 17.38 -4.46 -1.45
N LEU A 192 16.16 -4.11 -1.85
CA LEU A 192 15.82 -3.45 -3.11
C LEU A 192 15.61 -1.95 -2.92
N SER A 193 16.15 -1.13 -3.82
CA SER A 193 15.78 0.28 -3.96
C SER A 193 16.01 0.73 -5.40
N TYR A 194 15.11 1.51 -5.97
CA TYR A 194 15.12 1.97 -7.37
C TYR A 194 15.37 0.82 -8.37
N GLY A 195 14.72 -0.32 -8.15
CA GLY A 195 14.88 -1.50 -8.99
C GLY A 195 16.27 -2.17 -8.91
N THR A 196 17.14 -1.74 -8.00
CA THR A 196 18.49 -2.27 -7.81
C THR A 196 18.63 -2.93 -6.44
N ARG A 197 19.24 -4.12 -6.41
CA ARG A 197 19.56 -4.82 -5.16
C ARG A 197 20.90 -4.33 -4.58
N HIS A 198 20.94 -4.17 -3.27
CA HIS A 198 22.06 -3.61 -2.51
C HIS A 198 22.58 -4.65 -1.51
N ALA A 199 23.68 -5.32 -1.84
CA ALA A 199 24.27 -6.33 -0.96
C ALA A 199 24.69 -5.74 0.40
N GLY A 200 24.37 -6.43 1.48
CA GLY A 200 24.61 -5.98 2.86
C GLY A 200 23.59 -4.96 3.37
N MET A 201 22.52 -4.74 2.63
CA MET A 201 21.37 -3.94 3.02
C MET A 201 20.12 -4.81 3.08
N LYS A 202 19.12 -4.38 3.84
CA LYS A 202 17.78 -5.00 3.92
C LYS A 202 16.68 -3.94 3.80
N ASN A 203 15.52 -4.31 3.31
CA ASN A 203 14.33 -3.51 3.48
C ASN A 203 13.69 -3.82 4.84
N LEU A 204 13.28 -2.78 5.57
CA LEU A 204 12.56 -2.97 6.82
C LEU A 204 11.13 -3.44 6.54
N PRO A 205 10.66 -4.51 7.21
CA PRO A 205 9.27 -4.93 7.15
C PRO A 205 8.39 -4.04 8.03
N MET A 206 7.08 -4.26 8.01
CA MET A 206 6.15 -3.67 8.97
C MET A 206 6.64 -3.95 10.40
N SER A 207 6.82 -2.89 11.19
CA SER A 207 7.35 -2.96 12.56
C SER A 207 6.26 -2.91 13.63
N SER A 208 5.10 -2.36 13.29
CA SER A 208 3.92 -2.36 14.16
C SER A 208 2.64 -2.10 13.37
N PHE A 209 1.52 -2.54 13.96
CA PHE A 209 0.17 -2.23 13.53
C PHE A 209 -0.63 -1.78 14.75
N THR A 210 -1.26 -0.61 14.64
CA THR A 210 -2.08 -0.01 15.72
C THR A 210 -3.42 0.43 15.17
N LYS A 211 -4.43 0.52 16.05
CA LYS A 211 -5.77 0.97 15.68
C LYS A 211 -6.22 2.18 16.47
N TYR A 212 -7.10 2.96 15.86
CA TYR A 212 -7.91 3.97 16.51
C TYR A 212 -9.40 3.60 16.41
N ILE A 213 -10.19 4.05 17.36
CA ILE A 213 -11.65 3.89 17.37
C ILE A 213 -12.26 5.28 17.58
N ASN A 214 -13.01 5.75 16.61
CA ASN A 214 -13.62 7.07 16.70
C ASN A 214 -14.48 7.22 17.95
N GLY A 215 -14.16 8.21 18.77
CA GLY A 215 -14.87 8.51 20.01
C GLY A 215 -14.58 7.60 21.21
N ASP A 216 -13.66 6.64 21.09
CA ASP A 216 -13.20 5.83 22.22
C ASP A 216 -12.22 6.65 23.09
N PRO A 217 -12.34 6.63 24.45
CA PRO A 217 -11.47 7.43 25.30
C PRO A 217 -10.02 6.89 25.43
N VAL A 218 -9.75 5.65 25.03
CA VAL A 218 -8.44 5.00 25.15
C VAL A 218 -7.77 4.83 23.79
N TYR A 219 -8.56 4.49 22.77
CA TYR A 219 -8.11 4.24 21.41
C TYR A 219 -8.37 5.43 20.47
N SER A 220 -8.57 6.63 21.03
CA SER A 220 -8.85 7.85 20.24
C SER A 220 -7.70 8.22 19.31
N ASP A 221 -8.02 9.04 18.32
CA ASP A 221 -7.00 9.72 17.52
C ASP A 221 -6.02 10.48 18.42
N PRO A 222 -4.73 10.58 18.04
CA PRO A 222 -3.73 11.28 18.84
C PRO A 222 -4.04 12.78 18.92
N ASN A 223 -3.88 13.36 20.12
CA ASN A 223 -4.10 14.78 20.38
C ASN A 223 -2.83 15.63 20.21
N ASP A 224 -1.67 15.01 20.26
CA ASP A 224 -0.38 15.68 20.13
C ASP A 224 0.67 14.77 19.46
N ALA A 225 1.85 15.33 19.21
CA ALA A 225 2.94 14.63 18.55
C ALA A 225 3.50 13.44 19.37
N ILE A 226 3.40 13.47 20.69
CA ILE A 226 3.89 12.38 21.56
C ILE A 226 2.93 11.19 21.41
N GLU A 227 1.62 11.44 21.48
CA GLU A 227 0.61 10.40 21.28
C GLU A 227 0.71 9.80 19.87
N ALA A 228 0.91 10.64 18.84
CA ALA A 228 1.11 10.17 17.46
C ALA A 228 2.37 9.28 17.36
N TYR A 229 3.48 9.70 17.92
CA TYR A 229 4.72 8.92 17.91
C TYR A 229 4.61 7.62 18.71
N ASN A 230 3.86 7.61 19.81
CA ASN A 230 3.55 6.41 20.56
C ASN A 230 2.81 5.37 19.69
N TYR A 231 1.78 5.79 18.97
CA TYR A 231 1.08 4.90 18.02
C TYR A 231 2.01 4.41 16.90
N MET A 232 2.83 5.29 16.33
CA MET A 232 3.83 4.89 15.33
C MET A 232 4.84 3.88 15.88
N SER A 233 5.10 3.93 17.19
CA SER A 233 5.98 2.99 17.90
C SER A 233 5.29 1.69 18.33
N GLY A 234 4.01 1.48 17.97
CA GLY A 234 3.26 0.26 18.29
C GLY A 234 2.68 0.23 19.71
N ILE A 235 2.47 1.38 20.34
CA ILE A 235 1.84 1.49 21.66
C ILE A 235 0.68 2.48 21.62
N LEU A 236 -0.20 2.42 22.62
CA LEU A 236 -1.32 3.36 22.77
C LEU A 236 -0.81 4.81 22.89
N GLY A 237 -1.57 5.78 22.42
CA GLY A 237 -1.23 7.21 22.49
C GLY A 237 -0.81 7.66 23.89
N VAL A 238 -1.43 7.14 24.93
CA VAL A 238 -1.08 7.41 26.35
C VAL A 238 0.26 6.79 26.80
N GLY A 239 0.98 6.08 25.93
CA GLY A 239 2.31 5.50 26.20
C GLY A 239 2.30 4.14 26.90
N THR A 240 1.16 3.44 26.92
CA THR A 240 1.07 2.07 27.43
C THR A 240 1.02 1.04 26.28
N PRO A 241 1.61 -0.16 26.46
CA PRO A 241 1.54 -1.20 25.43
C PRO A 241 0.11 -1.66 25.16
N PHE A 242 -0.16 -2.09 23.93
CA PHE A 242 -1.31 -2.95 23.64
C PHE A 242 -1.14 -4.30 24.32
N VAL A 243 -2.20 -4.85 24.84
CA VAL A 243 -2.23 -6.14 25.52
C VAL A 243 -3.20 -7.06 24.81
N ASN A 244 -2.71 -8.19 24.35
CA ASN A 244 -3.52 -9.27 23.78
C ASN A 244 -4.46 -9.79 24.87
N SER A 245 -5.77 -9.68 24.67
CA SER A 245 -6.78 -10.06 25.65
C SER A 245 -6.85 -11.57 25.88
N GLU A 246 -6.43 -12.39 24.91
CA GLU A 246 -6.42 -13.83 25.01
C GLU A 246 -5.22 -14.39 25.82
N THR A 247 -4.05 -13.76 25.65
CA THR A 247 -2.80 -14.26 26.28
C THR A 247 -2.33 -13.43 27.47
N GLY A 248 -2.75 -12.16 27.54
CA GLY A 248 -2.26 -11.18 28.50
C GLY A 248 -0.84 -10.65 28.18
N GLU A 249 -0.28 -11.00 27.05
CA GLU A 249 1.02 -10.51 26.59
C GLU A 249 0.91 -9.18 25.85
N THR A 250 2.00 -8.41 25.84
CA THR A 250 2.06 -7.18 25.06
C THR A 250 2.37 -7.47 23.60
N SER A 251 1.78 -6.71 22.67
CA SER A 251 2.02 -6.85 21.24
C SER A 251 2.25 -5.48 20.59
N LEU A 252 3.11 -5.44 19.57
CA LEU A 252 3.25 -4.32 18.66
C LEU A 252 2.27 -4.42 17.47
N PHE A 253 1.64 -5.59 17.30
CA PHE A 253 0.70 -5.88 16.22
C PHE A 253 -0.65 -6.21 16.82
N VAL A 254 -1.60 -5.28 16.71
CA VAL A 254 -2.93 -5.40 17.30
C VAL A 254 -3.79 -6.26 16.38
N HIS A 255 -4.47 -7.29 16.96
CA HIS A 255 -5.35 -8.20 16.22
C HIS A 255 -4.68 -8.88 15.01
N ALA A 256 -3.51 -9.52 15.30
CA ALA A 256 -2.71 -10.18 14.28
C ALA A 256 -3.19 -11.61 13.92
N ASP A 257 -4.25 -12.10 14.58
CA ASP A 257 -4.81 -13.41 14.28
C ASP A 257 -5.90 -13.32 13.19
N ASP A 258 -6.19 -14.47 12.57
CA ASP A 258 -7.14 -14.53 11.47
C ASP A 258 -8.58 -14.63 11.97
N PRO A 259 -9.46 -13.65 11.67
CA PRO A 259 -10.86 -13.67 12.09
C PRO A 259 -11.66 -14.89 11.63
N ASN A 260 -11.26 -15.57 10.54
CA ASN A 260 -11.88 -16.82 10.12
C ASN A 260 -11.71 -17.96 11.13
N ASN A 261 -10.70 -17.89 12.01
CA ASN A 261 -10.41 -18.89 13.03
C ASN A 261 -11.06 -18.56 14.38
N ASN A 262 -11.68 -17.37 14.50
CA ASN A 262 -12.31 -16.92 15.74
C ASN A 262 -13.59 -17.73 16.04
N THR A 263 -13.66 -18.32 17.23
CA THR A 263 -14.86 -19.00 17.76
C THR A 263 -15.40 -18.32 19.01
N GLY A 264 -14.80 -17.20 19.40
CA GLY A 264 -15.19 -16.35 20.53
C GLY A 264 -14.13 -16.22 21.60
N VAL A 265 -14.31 -15.27 22.49
CA VAL A 265 -13.37 -14.93 23.58
C VAL A 265 -12.92 -16.16 24.36
N GLY A 266 -11.62 -16.33 24.51
CA GLY A 266 -10.99 -17.44 25.25
C GLY A 266 -10.60 -18.62 24.39
N ASP A 267 -10.67 -18.52 23.07
CA ASP A 267 -10.24 -19.56 22.13
C ASP A 267 -8.75 -19.47 21.76
N GLY A 268 -8.08 -18.39 22.15
CA GLY A 268 -6.67 -18.13 21.89
C GLY A 268 -6.39 -17.39 20.57
N VAL A 269 -7.45 -16.93 19.89
CA VAL A 269 -7.39 -16.11 18.66
C VAL A 269 -7.76 -14.68 19.02
N TRP A 270 -6.85 -13.75 18.81
CA TRP A 270 -7.04 -12.33 19.19
C TRP A 270 -7.43 -11.49 17.99
N VAL A 271 -8.70 -11.15 17.89
CA VAL A 271 -9.29 -10.33 16.83
C VAL A 271 -10.07 -9.14 17.39
N ASP A 272 -10.33 -8.14 16.55
CA ASP A 272 -10.93 -6.88 16.96
C ASP A 272 -12.34 -7.06 17.55
N SER A 273 -13.14 -7.96 17.00
CA SER A 273 -14.51 -8.24 17.45
C SER A 273 -14.62 -8.84 18.85
N ASP A 274 -13.53 -9.42 19.41
CA ASP A 274 -13.52 -9.91 20.79
C ASP A 274 -13.29 -8.80 21.81
N ASP A 275 -12.55 -7.77 21.42
CA ASP A 275 -12.20 -6.66 22.32
C ASP A 275 -13.23 -5.52 22.27
N HIS A 276 -13.80 -5.24 21.10
CA HIS A 276 -14.66 -4.07 20.88
C HIS A 276 -15.83 -4.41 19.96
N ALA A 277 -16.96 -3.75 20.18
CA ALA A 277 -18.05 -3.73 19.21
C ALA A 277 -17.56 -3.07 17.90
N SER A 278 -18.19 -3.42 16.79
CA SER A 278 -17.94 -2.77 15.49
C SER A 278 -18.13 -1.25 15.56
N GLY A 279 -17.49 -0.53 14.66
CA GLY A 279 -17.58 0.93 14.59
C GLY A 279 -16.54 1.54 13.68
N ASP A 280 -16.57 2.86 13.55
CA ASP A 280 -15.64 3.65 12.76
C ASP A 280 -14.19 3.37 13.21
N ARG A 281 -13.46 2.65 12.37
CA ARG A 281 -12.10 2.15 12.61
C ARG A 281 -11.10 2.87 11.73
N ARG A 282 -9.99 3.24 12.36
CA ARG A 282 -8.78 3.70 11.70
C ARG A 282 -7.62 2.85 12.14
N PHE A 283 -6.60 2.74 11.30
CA PHE A 283 -5.38 2.04 11.68
C PHE A 283 -4.13 2.72 11.15
N LEU A 284 -3.01 2.34 11.72
CA LEU A 284 -1.70 2.82 11.37
C LEU A 284 -0.74 1.63 11.25
N MET A 285 -0.18 1.46 10.07
CA MET A 285 0.90 0.51 9.77
C MET A 285 2.22 1.25 9.77
N ASN A 286 3.23 0.73 10.43
CA ASN A 286 4.48 1.45 10.64
C ASN A 286 5.67 0.63 10.19
N VAL A 287 6.69 1.33 9.67
CA VAL A 287 7.99 0.77 9.30
C VAL A 287 9.09 1.63 9.92
N GLY A 288 9.95 1.03 10.69
CA GLY A 288 11.03 1.70 11.42
C GLY A 288 11.21 1.13 12.84
N PRO A 289 11.99 1.80 13.72
CA PRO A 289 12.73 3.05 13.46
C PRO A 289 14.00 2.85 12.62
N PHE A 290 14.45 3.91 11.97
CA PHE A 290 15.75 3.99 11.28
C PHE A 290 16.29 5.43 11.29
N THR A 291 17.53 5.64 10.86
CA THR A 291 18.09 6.99 10.67
C THR A 291 17.93 7.39 9.21
N LEU A 292 17.19 8.47 8.95
CA LEU A 292 17.12 9.11 7.64
C LEU A 292 18.26 10.15 7.56
N ALA A 293 19.38 9.75 6.95
CA ALA A 293 20.59 10.57 6.92
C ALA A 293 20.38 11.88 6.12
N SER A 294 21.20 12.89 6.42
CA SER A 294 21.16 14.18 5.71
C SER A 294 21.40 14.01 4.22
N GLY A 295 20.43 14.46 3.41
CA GLY A 295 20.47 14.35 1.95
C GLY A 295 20.12 12.97 1.41
N ASP A 296 19.78 12.02 2.27
CA ASP A 296 19.32 10.68 1.88
C ASP A 296 17.91 10.70 1.30
N THR A 297 17.62 9.69 0.49
CA THR A 297 16.30 9.44 -0.07
C THR A 297 15.94 7.97 0.14
N GLN A 298 14.83 7.73 0.84
CA GLN A 298 14.29 6.40 1.02
C GLN A 298 13.10 6.17 0.08
N GLU A 299 13.13 5.04 -0.62
CA GLU A 299 12.02 4.57 -1.44
C GLU A 299 11.18 3.59 -0.65
N VAL A 300 9.88 3.85 -0.58
CA VAL A 300 8.88 2.97 0.03
C VAL A 300 7.83 2.64 -1.02
N VAL A 301 7.43 1.37 -1.11
CA VAL A 301 6.39 0.92 -2.02
C VAL A 301 5.29 0.23 -1.21
N PHE A 302 4.07 0.68 -1.39
CA PHE A 302 2.91 0.09 -0.75
C PHE A 302 1.73 -0.02 -1.73
N GLY A 303 0.70 -0.78 -1.36
CA GLY A 303 -0.51 -0.94 -2.16
C GLY A 303 -1.78 -0.82 -1.36
N MET A 304 -2.87 -0.57 -2.09
CA MET A 304 -4.25 -0.66 -1.62
C MET A 304 -4.94 -1.73 -2.44
N LEU A 305 -5.56 -2.69 -1.78
CA LEU A 305 -6.10 -3.91 -2.35
C LEU A 305 -7.53 -4.09 -1.88
N ILE A 306 -8.42 -4.53 -2.75
CA ILE A 306 -9.78 -4.90 -2.35
C ILE A 306 -10.11 -6.28 -2.89
N ALA A 307 -10.78 -7.09 -2.08
CA ALA A 307 -11.25 -8.39 -2.51
C ALA A 307 -12.57 -8.77 -1.85
N ARG A 308 -13.34 -9.60 -2.52
CA ARG A 308 -14.64 -10.08 -2.05
C ARG A 308 -14.69 -11.60 -2.11
N GLY A 309 -15.08 -12.22 -1.00
CA GLY A 309 -15.38 -13.64 -0.89
C GLY A 309 -16.87 -13.94 -1.06
N SER A 310 -17.29 -15.09 -0.56
CA SER A 310 -18.70 -15.52 -0.54
C SER A 310 -19.47 -15.02 0.69
N ASP A 311 -18.80 -14.47 1.64
CA ASP A 311 -19.30 -13.84 2.88
C ASP A 311 -18.23 -12.89 3.44
N ALA A 312 -18.57 -12.13 4.47
CA ALA A 312 -17.71 -11.12 5.08
C ALA A 312 -16.32 -11.66 5.46
N LEU A 313 -16.25 -12.73 6.22
CA LEU A 313 -14.98 -13.28 6.69
C LEU A 313 -14.17 -13.95 5.57
N SER A 314 -14.81 -14.61 4.61
CA SER A 314 -14.12 -15.17 3.45
C SER A 314 -13.52 -14.10 2.53
N SER A 315 -13.98 -12.85 2.62
CA SER A 315 -13.38 -11.70 1.94
C SER A 315 -11.96 -11.42 2.43
N ILE A 316 -11.65 -11.67 3.72
CA ILE A 316 -10.28 -11.58 4.25
C ILE A 316 -9.37 -12.64 3.61
N THR A 317 -9.86 -13.88 3.48
CA THR A 317 -9.10 -14.93 2.79
C THR A 317 -8.84 -14.56 1.33
N ALA A 318 -9.86 -14.06 0.63
CA ALA A 318 -9.70 -13.60 -0.75
C ALA A 318 -8.70 -12.44 -0.85
N LEU A 319 -8.74 -11.49 0.10
CA LEU A 319 -7.80 -10.37 0.17
C LEU A 319 -6.36 -10.85 0.32
N LYS A 320 -6.08 -11.79 1.22
CA LYS A 320 -4.75 -12.37 1.42
C LYS A 320 -4.22 -13.12 0.19
N GLU A 321 -5.10 -13.71 -0.62
CA GLU A 321 -4.70 -14.32 -1.90
C GLU A 321 -4.42 -13.26 -2.98
N VAL A 322 -5.20 -12.18 -3.01
CA VAL A 322 -4.96 -11.02 -3.89
C VAL A 322 -3.66 -10.32 -3.53
N ASP A 323 -3.34 -10.20 -2.24
CA ASP A 323 -2.10 -9.65 -1.72
C ASP A 323 -0.86 -10.39 -2.24
N LYS A 324 -0.89 -11.71 -2.27
CA LYS A 324 0.21 -12.52 -2.85
C LYS A 324 0.42 -12.26 -4.35
N LEU A 325 -0.64 -11.93 -5.08
CA LEU A 325 -0.51 -11.51 -6.49
C LEU A 325 0.10 -10.12 -6.60
N ALA A 326 -0.25 -9.21 -5.68
CA ALA A 326 0.34 -7.88 -5.61
C ALA A 326 1.83 -7.95 -5.25
N GLN A 327 2.22 -8.79 -4.30
CA GLN A 327 3.61 -9.06 -3.98
C GLN A 327 4.38 -9.62 -5.19
N LEU A 328 3.78 -10.56 -5.94
CA LEU A 328 4.38 -11.07 -7.18
C LEU A 328 4.57 -9.96 -8.22
N ALA A 329 3.59 -9.04 -8.37
CA ALA A 329 3.73 -7.90 -9.27
C ALA A 329 4.90 -6.99 -8.86
N TYR A 330 5.03 -6.70 -7.57
CA TYR A 330 6.17 -5.97 -7.03
C TYR A 330 7.50 -6.70 -7.29
N ASP A 331 7.58 -8.00 -7.04
CA ASP A 331 8.80 -8.82 -7.22
C ASP A 331 9.33 -8.80 -8.66
N ILE A 332 8.43 -8.72 -9.64
CA ILE A 332 8.77 -8.56 -11.07
C ILE A 332 8.81 -7.09 -11.50
N GLN A 333 8.86 -6.16 -10.54
CA GLN A 333 8.91 -4.72 -10.77
C GLN A 333 7.80 -4.22 -11.70
N PHE A 334 6.59 -4.73 -11.48
CA PHE A 334 5.35 -4.40 -12.21
C PHE A 334 5.42 -4.66 -13.72
N ALA A 335 6.38 -5.46 -14.18
CA ALA A 335 6.46 -5.91 -15.58
C ALA A 335 5.39 -6.99 -15.86
N LEU A 336 4.13 -6.62 -15.69
CA LEU A 336 3.01 -7.53 -15.86
C LEU A 336 2.81 -7.92 -17.34
N PRO A 337 2.48 -9.20 -17.64
CA PRO A 337 2.08 -9.59 -18.99
C PRO A 337 0.78 -8.87 -19.39
N ALA A 338 0.65 -8.56 -20.67
CA ALA A 338 -0.59 -8.01 -21.19
C ALA A 338 -1.78 -8.94 -20.87
N SER A 339 -2.94 -8.34 -20.55
CA SER A 339 -4.17 -9.12 -20.43
C SER A 339 -4.47 -9.88 -21.73
N PRO A 340 -4.91 -11.14 -21.66
CA PRO A 340 -5.39 -11.84 -22.85
C PRO A 340 -6.49 -11.03 -23.54
N VAL A 341 -6.44 -10.99 -24.87
CA VAL A 341 -7.49 -10.32 -25.65
C VAL A 341 -8.82 -11.03 -25.40
N ALA A 342 -9.84 -10.28 -24.95
CA ALA A 342 -11.16 -10.85 -24.77
C ALA A 342 -11.71 -11.38 -26.10
N PRO A 343 -12.30 -12.58 -26.14
CA PRO A 343 -12.91 -13.10 -27.36
C PRO A 343 -14.12 -12.25 -27.76
N ASN A 344 -14.29 -12.01 -29.05
CA ASN A 344 -15.52 -11.39 -29.55
C ASN A 344 -16.69 -12.36 -29.38
N VAL A 345 -17.63 -12.06 -28.51
CA VAL A 345 -18.80 -12.90 -28.25
C VAL A 345 -20.01 -12.35 -29.01
N ALA A 346 -20.53 -13.14 -29.93
CA ALA A 346 -21.81 -12.86 -30.56
C ALA A 346 -22.92 -13.64 -29.84
N VAL A 347 -24.03 -12.94 -29.57
CA VAL A 347 -25.23 -13.52 -28.92
C VAL A 347 -26.35 -13.62 -29.94
N SER A 348 -26.91 -14.82 -30.13
CA SER A 348 -28.11 -15.02 -30.91
C SER A 348 -29.20 -15.73 -30.09
N THR A 349 -30.45 -15.39 -30.36
CA THR A 349 -31.60 -16.03 -29.71
C THR A 349 -32.19 -17.08 -30.64
N GLU A 350 -32.41 -18.28 -30.14
CA GLU A 350 -33.13 -19.34 -30.79
C GLU A 350 -34.46 -19.64 -30.08
N PRO A 351 -35.45 -20.35 -30.69
CA PRO A 351 -36.74 -20.59 -30.04
C PRO A 351 -36.66 -21.24 -28.65
N ASP A 352 -35.62 -22.01 -28.39
CA ASP A 352 -35.43 -22.79 -27.16
C ASP A 352 -34.27 -22.29 -26.28
N GLY A 353 -33.60 -21.12 -26.60
CA GLY A 353 -32.47 -20.64 -25.81
C GLY A 353 -31.71 -19.49 -26.42
N VAL A 354 -30.56 -19.22 -25.78
CA VAL A 354 -29.58 -18.26 -26.24
C VAL A 354 -28.33 -19.02 -26.68
N VAL A 355 -27.82 -18.71 -27.86
CA VAL A 355 -26.55 -19.24 -28.38
C VAL A 355 -25.48 -18.19 -28.29
N LEU A 356 -24.37 -18.52 -27.63
CA LEU A 356 -23.17 -17.71 -27.60
C LEU A 356 -22.17 -18.32 -28.60
N THR A 357 -21.63 -17.49 -29.47
CA THR A 357 -20.53 -17.84 -30.36
C THR A 357 -19.39 -16.89 -30.14
N TRP A 358 -18.17 -17.39 -30.11
CA TRP A 358 -16.96 -16.60 -29.99
C TRP A 358 -15.98 -16.97 -31.09
N ASP A 359 -15.12 -16.01 -31.44
CA ASP A 359 -14.06 -16.21 -32.41
C ASP A 359 -12.87 -16.96 -31.82
N ASP A 360 -11.90 -17.33 -32.67
CA ASP A 360 -10.69 -18.06 -32.32
C ASP A 360 -9.69 -17.23 -31.48
N GLY A 361 -10.07 -16.03 -30.98
CA GLY A 361 -9.24 -15.25 -30.04
C GLY A 361 -8.84 -16.06 -28.82
N VAL A 362 -9.60 -17.10 -28.46
CA VAL A 362 -9.24 -18.09 -27.42
C VAL A 362 -7.91 -18.80 -27.72
N ASN A 363 -7.56 -19.03 -28.98
CA ASN A 363 -6.31 -19.69 -29.36
C ASN A 363 -5.07 -18.77 -29.19
N ALA A 364 -5.26 -17.46 -29.03
CA ALA A 364 -4.16 -16.55 -28.71
C ALA A 364 -3.68 -16.71 -27.25
N VAL A 365 -4.51 -17.28 -26.38
CA VAL A 365 -4.17 -17.54 -24.96
C VAL A 365 -3.26 -18.77 -24.81
N GLU A 366 -3.29 -19.73 -25.73
CA GLU A 366 -2.43 -20.92 -25.70
C GLU A 366 -0.97 -20.66 -26.17
N SER A 367 -0.66 -19.44 -26.57
CA SER A 367 0.68 -19.07 -27.07
C SER A 367 1.51 -18.23 -26.09
N TYR A 368 1.10 -18.13 -24.84
CA TYR A 368 1.84 -17.46 -23.77
C TYR A 368 2.58 -18.43 -22.86
#